data_49ef4c3f2ec1fdf54ed72d980afa8310
#
_entry.id   49ef4c3f2ec1fdf54ed72d980afa8310
#
_cell.length_a   1.000
_cell.length_b   1.000
_cell.length_c   1.000
_cell.angle_alpha   90.00
_cell.angle_beta   90.00
_cell.angle_gamma   90.00
#
_symmetry.space_group_name_H-M   'P 1'
#
loop_
_entity.id
_entity.type
_entity.pdbx_description
1 polymer ?
#
loop_
_entity_poly.entity_id
_entity_poly.type
_entity_poly.pdbx_seq_one_letter_code
_entity_poly.pdbx_strand_id
1 'polypeptide(L)'
;MKLNDIVVFNFPAGDTVALNDQQRDFYSIAYGEGQRLYPKQIEMDSLTREQQRAVYDLYYNAGRQQILSNPRNYGKVVYRPVDRRENYVKRCVGLPGDTLQIVDGQVMIDGKAIENPENLQFNYFVQTTGPYIPEDMFRELGISKDDQALYDDPTWEETFAQIGLNNHNAQGKMAPIYHLPLTKKMYDTLSGNKKLISKIVMEPEEYAGQMYPLNLYTKWNRNNYGPIWIPAKGATITLTEDNLPIYERCIVAYEGNKLEIKPDGIYINGEKTDQYTFKMDYYWMMGDNRHNSADSRYWGFVPEDHV
;
A
#
# COMPACT_ATOMS: atom_id res chain seq x y z
N MET A 1 10.73 15.53 13.98
CA MET A 1 10.73 14.12 13.54
C MET A 1 12.00 13.84 12.77
N LYS A 2 12.51 12.62 12.82
CA LYS A 2 13.73 12.19 12.11
C LYS A 2 13.43 10.90 11.33
N LEU A 3 14.24 10.60 10.34
CA LEU A 3 14.20 9.30 9.67
C LEU A 3 14.37 8.17 10.70
N ASN A 4 13.61 7.10 10.50
CA ASN A 4 13.55 5.92 11.37
C ASN A 4 12.87 6.10 12.73
N ASP A 5 12.35 7.28 13.08
CA ASP A 5 11.50 7.42 14.27
C ASP A 5 10.24 6.54 14.13
N ILE A 6 9.87 5.86 15.24
CA ILE A 6 8.57 5.17 15.35
C ILE A 6 7.55 6.19 15.84
N VAL A 7 6.51 6.41 15.07
CA VAL A 7 5.56 7.51 15.26
C VAL A 7 4.15 6.99 15.44
N VAL A 8 3.44 7.52 16.43
CA VAL A 8 2.00 7.38 16.60
C VAL A 8 1.33 8.59 15.98
N PHE A 9 0.37 8.39 15.10
CA PHE A 9 -0.33 9.46 14.41
C PHE A 9 -1.77 9.08 14.09
N ASN A 10 -2.61 10.08 13.86
CA ASN A 10 -4.00 9.91 13.45
C ASN A 10 -4.06 9.49 11.98
N PHE A 11 -4.82 8.44 11.66
CA PHE A 11 -4.93 7.89 10.32
C PHE A 11 -5.40 8.94 9.30
N PRO A 12 -4.59 9.35 8.30
CA PRO A 12 -4.91 10.46 7.41
C PRO A 12 -6.14 10.19 6.54
N ALA A 13 -6.32 8.95 6.07
CA ALA A 13 -7.46 8.56 5.25
C ALA A 13 -8.70 8.16 6.08
N GLY A 14 -8.66 8.31 7.40
CA GLY A 14 -9.77 8.06 8.31
C GLY A 14 -10.75 9.21 8.46
N ASP A 15 -10.70 10.21 7.57
CA ASP A 15 -11.64 11.34 7.55
C ASP A 15 -13.07 10.93 7.19
N THR A 16 -13.22 9.95 6.34
CA THR A 16 -14.50 9.35 5.94
C THR A 16 -14.47 7.86 6.21
N VAL A 17 -15.49 7.35 6.90
CA VAL A 17 -15.53 5.94 7.35
C VAL A 17 -16.90 5.33 7.09
N ALA A 18 -16.91 4.15 6.49
CA ALA A 18 -18.06 3.26 6.43
C ALA A 18 -18.06 2.39 7.69
N LEU A 19 -19.06 2.52 8.57
CA LEU A 19 -19.00 1.95 9.93
C LEU A 19 -18.91 0.42 10.01
N ASN A 20 -19.36 -0.29 8.97
CA ASN A 20 -19.22 -1.75 8.91
C ASN A 20 -17.90 -2.22 8.27
N ASP A 21 -17.07 -1.28 7.76
CA ASP A 21 -15.78 -1.57 7.14
C ASP A 21 -14.77 -0.47 7.52
N GLN A 22 -14.42 -0.41 8.79
CA GLN A 22 -13.55 0.64 9.34
C GLN A 22 -12.05 0.35 9.16
N GLN A 23 -11.69 -0.86 8.76
CA GLN A 23 -10.28 -1.27 8.60
C GLN A 23 -9.68 -0.81 7.26
N ARG A 24 -10.52 -0.56 6.27
CA ARG A 24 -10.12 -0.07 4.96
C ARG A 24 -10.45 1.41 4.82
N ASP A 25 -9.61 2.15 4.11
CA ASP A 25 -9.91 3.54 3.81
C ASP A 25 -11.08 3.65 2.81
N PHE A 26 -11.94 4.63 3.04
CA PHE A 26 -13.16 4.84 2.27
C PHE A 26 -12.90 5.05 0.77
N TYR A 27 -11.78 5.69 0.44
CA TYR A 27 -11.45 6.03 -0.95
C TYR A 27 -11.12 4.78 -1.76
N SER A 28 -10.34 3.87 -1.20
CA SER A 28 -10.03 2.57 -1.81
C SER A 28 -11.26 1.68 -1.93
N ILE A 29 -12.14 1.66 -0.90
CA ILE A 29 -13.40 0.92 -0.97
C ILE A 29 -14.27 1.47 -2.10
N ALA A 30 -14.48 2.78 -2.15
CA ALA A 30 -15.31 3.42 -3.17
C ALA A 30 -14.77 3.16 -4.58
N TYR A 31 -13.47 3.31 -4.77
CA TYR A 31 -12.85 3.03 -6.06
C TYR A 31 -13.04 1.56 -6.48
N GLY A 32 -12.77 0.61 -5.58
CA GLY A 32 -12.94 -0.81 -5.85
C GLY A 32 -14.39 -1.22 -6.14
N GLU A 33 -15.37 -0.66 -5.41
CA GLU A 33 -16.79 -0.89 -5.71
C GLU A 33 -17.18 -0.33 -7.08
N GLY A 34 -16.65 0.84 -7.45
CA GLY A 34 -16.86 1.39 -8.78
C GLY A 34 -16.31 0.50 -9.89
N GLN A 35 -15.11 -0.04 -9.72
CA GLN A 35 -14.54 -1.00 -10.68
C GLN A 35 -15.40 -2.25 -10.86
N ARG A 36 -16.00 -2.77 -9.79
CA ARG A 36 -16.92 -3.93 -9.86
C ARG A 36 -18.20 -3.65 -10.63
N LEU A 37 -18.68 -2.41 -10.63
CA LEU A 37 -19.86 -2.01 -11.40
C LEU A 37 -19.59 -1.95 -12.91
N TYR A 38 -18.33 -1.82 -13.32
CA TYR A 38 -17.89 -1.73 -14.70
C TYR A 38 -16.95 -2.89 -15.05
N PRO A 39 -17.46 -4.13 -15.25
CA PRO A 39 -16.63 -5.34 -15.37
C PRO A 39 -15.80 -5.41 -16.66
N LYS A 40 -16.05 -4.56 -17.65
CA LYS A 40 -15.16 -4.44 -18.81
C LYS A 40 -13.94 -3.63 -18.41
N GLN A 41 -12.81 -4.26 -18.38
CA GLN A 41 -11.54 -3.56 -18.22
C GLN A 41 -11.36 -2.59 -19.39
N ILE A 42 -11.23 -1.32 -19.06
CA ILE A 42 -10.83 -0.29 -20.00
C ILE A 42 -9.32 -0.39 -20.16
N GLU A 43 -8.82 -0.47 -21.38
CA GLU A 43 -7.37 -0.46 -21.65
C GLU A 43 -6.81 0.93 -21.36
N MET A 44 -6.30 1.13 -20.16
CA MET A 44 -5.84 2.42 -19.67
C MET A 44 -4.65 2.98 -20.43
N ASP A 45 -3.77 2.12 -20.91
CA ASP A 45 -2.57 2.52 -21.65
C ASP A 45 -2.89 3.21 -23.00
N SER A 46 -4.11 3.03 -23.52
CA SER A 46 -4.59 3.67 -24.74
C SER A 46 -5.23 5.04 -24.52
N LEU A 47 -5.47 5.44 -23.26
CA LEU A 47 -6.16 6.66 -22.90
C LEU A 47 -5.20 7.81 -22.61
N THR A 48 -5.65 9.04 -22.92
CA THR A 48 -4.97 10.27 -22.45
C THR A 48 -5.10 10.42 -20.93
N ARG A 49 -4.29 11.28 -20.31
CA ARG A 49 -4.37 11.55 -18.86
C ARG A 49 -5.75 12.08 -18.45
N GLU A 50 -6.32 12.98 -19.24
CA GLU A 50 -7.67 13.48 -19.04
C GLU A 50 -8.71 12.36 -19.06
N GLN A 51 -8.63 11.44 -20.02
CA GLN A 51 -9.52 10.28 -20.11
C GLN A 51 -9.33 9.32 -18.94
N GLN A 52 -8.09 9.06 -18.53
CA GLN A 52 -7.77 8.24 -17.36
C GLN A 52 -8.35 8.86 -16.08
N ARG A 53 -8.25 10.18 -15.94
CA ARG A 53 -8.88 10.90 -14.84
C ARG A 53 -10.40 10.77 -14.86
N ALA A 54 -11.03 10.92 -16.01
CA ALA A 54 -12.48 10.75 -16.14
C ALA A 54 -12.93 9.33 -15.75
N VAL A 55 -12.16 8.30 -16.09
CA VAL A 55 -12.42 6.92 -15.67
C VAL A 55 -12.25 6.75 -14.16
N TYR A 56 -11.20 7.33 -13.57
CA TYR A 56 -11.04 7.33 -12.12
C TYR A 56 -12.23 7.97 -11.41
N ASP A 57 -12.65 9.15 -11.85
CA ASP A 57 -13.79 9.89 -11.29
C ASP A 57 -15.10 9.09 -11.44
N LEU A 58 -15.28 8.41 -12.58
CA LEU A 58 -16.43 7.53 -12.81
C LEU A 58 -16.46 6.40 -11.78
N TYR A 59 -15.36 5.67 -11.61
CA TYR A 59 -15.28 4.56 -10.66
C TYR A 59 -15.49 5.03 -9.23
N TYR A 60 -14.77 6.08 -8.82
CA TYR A 60 -14.88 6.60 -7.47
C TYR A 60 -16.29 7.08 -7.14
N ASN A 61 -16.92 7.86 -8.02
CA ASN A 61 -18.26 8.39 -7.80
C ASN A 61 -19.34 7.30 -7.82
N ALA A 62 -19.25 6.34 -8.74
CA ALA A 62 -20.18 5.22 -8.82
C ALA A 62 -20.08 4.33 -7.57
N GLY A 63 -18.86 3.99 -7.13
CA GLY A 63 -18.66 3.20 -5.93
C GLY A 63 -19.06 3.95 -4.66
N ARG A 64 -18.79 5.24 -4.57
CA ARG A 64 -19.27 6.08 -3.46
C ARG A 64 -20.79 6.05 -3.37
N GLN A 65 -21.50 6.16 -4.49
CA GLN A 65 -22.96 6.06 -4.51
C GLN A 65 -23.43 4.66 -4.09
N GLN A 66 -22.76 3.61 -4.54
CA GLN A 66 -23.05 2.24 -4.14
C GLN A 66 -22.93 2.04 -2.63
N ILE A 67 -21.89 2.59 -2.00
CA ILE A 67 -21.70 2.52 -0.55
C ILE A 67 -22.82 3.29 0.18
N LEU A 68 -23.10 4.52 -0.23
CA LEU A 68 -24.11 5.38 0.40
C LEU A 68 -25.53 4.82 0.27
N SER A 69 -25.84 4.13 -0.84
CA SER A 69 -27.14 3.51 -1.08
C SER A 69 -27.32 2.15 -0.41
N ASN A 70 -26.25 1.58 0.15
CA ASN A 70 -26.29 0.25 0.77
C ASN A 70 -25.80 0.23 2.22
N PRO A 71 -26.52 0.92 3.13
CA PRO A 71 -26.13 1.00 4.55
C PRO A 71 -26.22 -0.35 5.28
N ARG A 72 -26.91 -1.33 4.70
CA ARG A 72 -26.97 -2.69 5.27
C ARG A 72 -25.59 -3.37 5.23
N ASN A 73 -24.85 -3.20 4.17
CA ASN A 73 -23.53 -3.82 3.99
C ASN A 73 -22.43 -2.94 4.58
N TYR A 74 -22.45 -1.63 4.28
CA TYR A 74 -21.35 -0.71 4.64
C TYR A 74 -21.56 0.04 5.93
N GLY A 75 -22.76 -0.01 6.53
CA GLY A 75 -23.14 0.82 7.66
C GLY A 75 -23.40 2.27 7.25
N LYS A 76 -23.50 3.14 8.25
CA LYS A 76 -23.56 4.59 8.03
C LYS A 76 -22.18 5.12 7.65
N VAL A 77 -22.10 5.98 6.66
CA VAL A 77 -20.88 6.73 6.36
C VAL A 77 -20.82 7.97 7.24
N VAL A 78 -19.71 8.14 7.94
CA VAL A 78 -19.48 9.24 8.87
C VAL A 78 -18.19 9.97 8.56
N TYR A 79 -18.18 11.29 8.84
CA TYR A 79 -16.96 12.09 8.81
C TYR A 79 -16.33 12.16 10.21
N ARG A 80 -15.01 12.01 10.28
CA ARG A 80 -14.23 12.10 11.53
C ARG A 80 -13.19 13.23 11.44
N PRO A 81 -13.24 14.22 12.35
CA PRO A 81 -12.14 15.18 12.49
C PRO A 81 -10.87 14.46 12.95
N VAL A 82 -9.71 15.11 12.79
CA VAL A 82 -8.39 14.49 13.01
C VAL A 82 -8.27 13.80 14.37
N ASP A 83 -8.71 14.47 15.45
CA ASP A 83 -8.66 14.01 16.83
C ASP A 83 -9.57 12.80 17.16
N ARG A 84 -10.41 12.38 16.21
CA ARG A 84 -11.32 11.22 16.34
C ARG A 84 -11.01 10.10 15.34
N ARG A 85 -9.92 10.20 14.61
CA ARG A 85 -9.46 9.14 13.72
C ARG A 85 -8.67 8.10 14.50
N GLU A 86 -8.56 6.92 13.94
CA GLU A 86 -7.78 5.84 14.54
C GLU A 86 -6.29 6.20 14.58
N ASN A 87 -5.61 5.76 15.64
CA ASN A 87 -4.18 5.93 15.79
C ASN A 87 -3.43 4.78 15.12
N TYR A 88 -2.49 5.12 14.28
CA TYR A 88 -1.57 4.18 13.65
C TYR A 88 -0.16 4.36 14.21
N VAL A 89 0.59 3.26 14.25
CA VAL A 89 2.01 3.25 14.58
C VAL A 89 2.79 2.80 13.36
N LYS A 90 3.67 3.66 12.84
CA LYS A 90 4.53 3.35 11.69
C LYS A 90 5.90 3.99 11.89
N ARG A 91 6.84 3.57 11.04
CA ARG A 91 8.17 4.18 10.97
C ARG A 91 8.16 5.32 9.95
N CYS A 92 8.72 6.47 10.34
CA CYS A 92 8.97 7.59 9.44
C CYS A 92 10.15 7.24 8.51
N VAL A 93 9.88 7.05 7.24
CA VAL A 93 10.90 6.69 6.24
C VAL A 93 11.14 7.79 5.20
N GLY A 94 10.42 8.90 5.30
CA GLY A 94 10.62 10.07 4.45
C GLY A 94 10.17 11.35 5.14
N LEU A 95 10.98 12.38 5.04
CA LEU A 95 10.80 13.69 5.66
C LEU A 95 10.35 14.74 4.62
N PRO A 96 9.81 15.89 5.08
CA PRO A 96 9.45 16.99 4.17
C PRO A 96 10.65 17.43 3.31
N GLY A 97 10.43 17.49 1.99
CA GLY A 97 11.45 17.85 1.01
C GLY A 97 12.22 16.67 0.41
N ASP A 98 12.17 15.48 1.02
CA ASP A 98 12.82 14.28 0.50
C ASP A 98 12.15 13.79 -0.79
N THR A 99 12.93 13.16 -1.67
CA THR A 99 12.43 12.36 -2.77
C THR A 99 12.58 10.88 -2.43
N LEU A 100 11.44 10.22 -2.18
CA LEU A 100 11.39 8.81 -1.80
C LEU A 100 11.19 7.93 -3.03
N GLN A 101 11.92 6.83 -3.08
CA GLN A 101 11.73 5.73 -4.03
C GLN A 101 11.89 4.41 -3.30
N ILE A 102 11.18 3.37 -3.73
CA ILE A 102 11.42 1.99 -3.28
C ILE A 102 11.89 1.21 -4.50
N VAL A 103 13.02 0.53 -4.36
CA VAL A 103 13.61 -0.32 -5.41
C VAL A 103 13.85 -1.70 -4.80
N ASP A 104 13.17 -2.71 -5.31
CA ASP A 104 13.21 -4.09 -4.82
C ASP A 104 13.06 -4.19 -3.28
N GLY A 105 12.09 -3.42 -2.75
CA GLY A 105 11.79 -3.35 -1.32
C GLY A 105 12.70 -2.44 -0.48
N GLN A 106 13.82 -1.97 -1.05
CA GLN A 106 14.73 -1.04 -0.39
C GLN A 106 14.25 0.40 -0.53
N VAL A 107 14.09 1.10 0.59
CA VAL A 107 13.75 2.53 0.57
C VAL A 107 14.99 3.34 0.23
N MET A 108 14.83 4.23 -0.74
CA MET A 108 15.81 5.20 -1.19
C MET A 108 15.31 6.61 -0.88
N ILE A 109 16.17 7.46 -0.32
CA ILE A 109 15.93 8.90 -0.13
C ILE A 109 16.98 9.66 -0.93
N ASP A 110 16.54 10.54 -1.82
CA ASP A 110 17.40 11.31 -2.74
C ASP A 110 18.41 10.43 -3.48
N GLY A 111 17.94 9.25 -3.92
CA GLY A 111 18.75 8.26 -4.65
C GLY A 111 19.72 7.46 -3.78
N LYS A 112 19.67 7.58 -2.44
CA LYS A 112 20.53 6.84 -1.51
C LYS A 112 19.69 5.88 -0.67
N ALA A 113 20.18 4.64 -0.52
CA ALA A 113 19.53 3.66 0.35
C ALA A 113 19.59 4.14 1.81
N ILE A 114 18.45 4.11 2.52
CA ILE A 114 18.41 4.29 3.96
C ILE A 114 18.70 2.96 4.66
N GLU A 115 19.16 3.04 5.91
CA GLU A 115 19.34 1.87 6.75
C GLU A 115 18.00 1.21 7.06
N ASN A 116 17.92 -0.10 6.80
CA ASN A 116 16.74 -0.89 7.11
C ASN A 116 16.71 -1.23 8.62
N PRO A 117 15.51 -1.22 9.25
CA PRO A 117 15.40 -1.70 10.62
C PRO A 117 15.74 -3.20 10.71
N GLU A 118 16.33 -3.63 11.84
CA GLU A 118 16.74 -5.02 12.07
C GLU A 118 15.60 -6.04 11.86
N ASN A 119 14.38 -5.63 12.25
CA ASN A 119 13.19 -6.49 12.18
C ASN A 119 12.35 -6.25 10.93
N LEU A 120 12.95 -5.71 9.85
CA LEU A 120 12.27 -5.57 8.58
C LEU A 120 11.83 -6.93 8.04
N GLN A 121 10.53 -7.06 7.71
CA GLN A 121 9.93 -8.31 7.25
C GLN A 121 9.27 -8.16 5.88
N PHE A 122 9.36 -9.24 5.10
CA PHE A 122 8.57 -9.47 3.89
C PHE A 122 7.88 -10.83 4.00
N ASN A 123 6.77 -11.01 3.30
CA ASN A 123 6.11 -12.31 3.24
C ASN A 123 6.74 -13.21 2.19
N TYR A 124 6.87 -14.48 2.53
CA TYR A 124 7.42 -15.51 1.66
C TYR A 124 6.58 -16.77 1.70
N PHE A 125 6.49 -17.45 0.57
CA PHE A 125 6.07 -18.84 0.51
C PHE A 125 7.27 -19.75 0.66
N VAL A 126 7.21 -20.62 1.67
CA VAL A 126 8.29 -21.53 2.07
C VAL A 126 7.86 -22.97 1.85
N GLN A 127 8.35 -23.60 0.79
CA GLN A 127 8.08 -25.00 0.50
C GLN A 127 9.07 -25.91 1.22
N THR A 128 8.56 -26.94 1.89
CA THR A 128 9.39 -27.95 2.54
C THR A 128 9.82 -29.05 1.57
N THR A 129 10.68 -29.97 2.04
CA THR A 129 11.07 -31.19 1.31
C THR A 129 10.10 -32.36 1.52
N GLY A 130 9.04 -32.16 2.31
CA GLY A 130 8.03 -33.15 2.68
C GLY A 130 7.63 -33.12 4.15
N PRO A 131 8.53 -32.99 5.10
CA PRO A 131 8.19 -32.84 6.52
C PRO A 131 7.59 -31.44 6.80
N TYR A 132 6.75 -31.35 7.82
CA TYR A 132 6.32 -30.06 8.38
C TYR A 132 7.49 -29.36 9.09
N ILE A 133 7.46 -28.04 9.12
CA ILE A 133 8.39 -27.26 9.94
C ILE A 133 8.05 -27.53 11.42
N PRO A 134 9.04 -27.97 12.26
CA PRO A 134 8.79 -28.24 13.67
C PRO A 134 8.37 -26.98 14.46
N GLU A 135 7.50 -27.17 15.44
CA GLU A 135 7.00 -26.08 16.32
C GLU A 135 8.11 -25.37 17.12
N ASP A 136 9.18 -26.12 17.49
CA ASP A 136 10.35 -25.55 18.16
C ASP A 136 11.13 -24.62 17.24
N MET A 137 11.22 -24.90 15.95
CA MET A 137 11.85 -24.03 14.96
C MET A 137 11.06 -22.70 14.81
N PHE A 138 9.73 -22.73 14.73
CA PHE A 138 8.94 -21.50 14.72
C PHE A 138 9.17 -20.65 15.96
N ARG A 139 9.27 -21.30 17.13
CA ARG A 139 9.54 -20.64 18.40
C ARG A 139 10.93 -20.01 18.45
N GLU A 140 11.97 -20.72 17.96
CA GLU A 140 13.34 -20.21 17.85
C GLU A 140 13.45 -19.02 16.88
N LEU A 141 12.67 -19.05 15.78
CA LEU A 141 12.59 -17.96 14.82
C LEU A 141 11.72 -16.79 15.32
N GLY A 142 10.92 -16.98 16.37
CA GLY A 142 10.01 -15.96 16.87
C GLY A 142 8.77 -15.74 15.97
N ILE A 143 8.40 -16.74 15.16
CA ILE A 143 7.21 -16.69 14.31
C ILE A 143 6.00 -17.15 15.11
N SER A 144 5.01 -16.27 15.28
CA SER A 144 3.79 -16.58 16.04
C SER A 144 2.89 -17.57 15.30
N LYS A 145 1.96 -18.21 16.02
CA LYS A 145 0.98 -19.10 15.37
C LYS A 145 0.06 -18.38 14.39
N ASP A 146 -0.26 -17.13 14.67
CA ASP A 146 -1.13 -16.31 13.82
C ASP A 146 -0.44 -15.92 12.51
N ASP A 147 0.90 -15.95 12.47
CA ASP A 147 1.72 -15.68 11.30
C ASP A 147 2.02 -16.93 10.45
N GLN A 148 1.50 -18.11 10.84
CA GLN A 148 1.77 -19.39 10.17
C GLN A 148 0.56 -19.80 9.31
N ALA A 149 0.47 -19.32 8.09
CA ALA A 149 -0.48 -19.88 7.15
C ALA A 149 0.13 -21.14 6.48
N LEU A 150 -0.60 -22.26 6.52
CA LEU A 150 -0.16 -23.56 6.01
C LEU A 150 -1.04 -23.99 4.83
N TYR A 151 -0.39 -24.47 3.78
CA TYR A 151 -0.99 -25.01 2.57
C TYR A 151 -0.43 -26.42 2.34
N ASP A 152 -1.19 -27.43 2.74
CA ASP A 152 -0.84 -28.85 2.64
C ASP A 152 -1.92 -29.68 1.91
N ASP A 153 -2.74 -29.00 1.09
CA ASP A 153 -3.83 -29.58 0.30
C ASP A 153 -3.52 -29.49 -1.20
N PRO A 154 -3.76 -30.57 -2.00
CA PRO A 154 -3.55 -30.56 -3.45
C PRO A 154 -4.32 -29.47 -4.22
N THR A 155 -5.41 -28.96 -3.68
CA THR A 155 -6.21 -27.90 -4.33
C THR A 155 -5.43 -26.63 -4.63
N TRP A 156 -4.31 -26.41 -3.96
CA TRP A 156 -3.44 -25.23 -4.15
C TRP A 156 -2.37 -25.40 -5.23
N GLU A 157 -2.24 -26.60 -5.84
CA GLU A 157 -1.15 -26.91 -6.77
C GLU A 157 -1.08 -25.96 -7.96
N GLU A 158 -2.22 -25.70 -8.62
CA GLU A 158 -2.26 -24.76 -9.77
C GLU A 158 -1.88 -23.32 -9.36
N THR A 159 -2.33 -22.88 -8.21
CA THR A 159 -2.00 -21.55 -7.69
C THR A 159 -0.50 -21.43 -7.43
N PHE A 160 0.10 -22.42 -6.79
CA PHE A 160 1.53 -22.41 -6.48
C PHE A 160 2.42 -22.64 -7.69
N ALA A 161 1.95 -23.37 -8.71
CA ALA A 161 2.68 -23.55 -9.96
C ALA A 161 2.96 -22.21 -10.66
N GLN A 162 2.07 -21.25 -10.56
CA GLN A 162 2.22 -19.89 -11.15
C GLN A 162 3.41 -19.13 -10.55
N ILE A 163 3.76 -19.42 -9.31
CA ILE A 163 4.92 -18.81 -8.62
C ILE A 163 6.13 -19.76 -8.52
N GLY A 164 6.07 -20.85 -9.28
CA GLY A 164 7.16 -21.83 -9.36
C GLY A 164 7.32 -22.72 -8.14
N LEU A 165 6.24 -22.90 -7.35
CA LEU A 165 6.11 -23.89 -6.29
C LEU A 165 5.11 -24.98 -6.76
N ASN A 166 5.16 -26.17 -6.18
CA ASN A 166 4.30 -27.26 -6.65
C ASN A 166 3.71 -28.12 -5.54
N ASN A 167 3.90 -27.76 -4.27
CA ASN A 167 3.50 -28.50 -3.06
C ASN A 167 3.77 -30.05 -3.07
N HIS A 168 4.67 -30.51 -3.93
CA HIS A 168 5.15 -31.88 -3.97
C HIS A 168 6.68 -31.93 -3.92
N ASN A 169 7.22 -32.97 -3.31
CA ASN A 169 8.66 -33.23 -3.30
C ASN A 169 9.09 -33.99 -4.57
N ALA A 170 10.41 -34.26 -4.69
CA ALA A 170 10.96 -34.96 -5.84
C ALA A 170 10.43 -36.40 -6.00
N GLN A 171 9.80 -36.98 -4.98
CA GLN A 171 9.18 -38.32 -4.98
C GLN A 171 7.66 -38.25 -5.25
N GLY A 172 7.11 -37.07 -5.59
CA GLY A 172 5.69 -36.88 -5.83
C GLY A 172 4.81 -36.93 -4.57
N LYS A 173 5.40 -36.85 -3.37
CA LYS A 173 4.67 -36.80 -2.10
C LYS A 173 4.39 -35.33 -1.74
N MET A 174 3.28 -35.11 -1.03
CA MET A 174 2.94 -33.79 -0.50
C MET A 174 4.14 -33.15 0.22
N ALA A 175 4.42 -31.91 -0.12
CA ALA A 175 5.43 -31.06 0.51
C ALA A 175 4.75 -29.77 0.96
N PRO A 176 4.47 -29.60 2.26
CA PRO A 176 3.78 -28.43 2.79
C PRO A 176 4.43 -27.12 2.36
N ILE A 177 3.59 -26.12 2.06
CA ILE A 177 4.00 -24.75 1.82
C ILE A 177 3.48 -23.89 2.96
N TYR A 178 4.33 -23.08 3.54
CA TYR A 178 3.99 -22.09 4.54
C TYR A 178 4.04 -20.68 3.93
N HIS A 179 3.15 -19.81 4.32
CA HIS A 179 3.24 -18.38 4.04
C HIS A 179 3.61 -17.67 5.33
N LEU A 180 4.79 -17.07 5.36
CA LEU A 180 5.45 -16.58 6.58
C LEU A 180 6.00 -15.16 6.37
N PRO A 181 5.84 -14.25 7.36
CA PRO A 181 6.62 -13.02 7.41
C PRO A 181 8.03 -13.30 7.92
N LEU A 182 9.03 -13.05 7.10
CA LEU A 182 10.42 -13.35 7.43
C LEU A 182 11.29 -12.10 7.44
N THR A 183 12.08 -11.94 8.51
CA THR A 183 13.23 -11.03 8.49
C THR A 183 14.35 -11.67 7.65
N LYS A 184 15.37 -10.89 7.31
CA LYS A 184 16.54 -11.42 6.61
C LYS A 184 17.19 -12.58 7.36
N LYS A 185 17.32 -12.48 8.70
CA LYS A 185 17.90 -13.53 9.55
C LYS A 185 17.07 -14.80 9.52
N MET A 186 15.73 -14.70 9.60
CA MET A 186 14.83 -15.85 9.50
C MET A 186 14.93 -16.50 8.12
N TYR A 187 14.92 -15.69 7.05
CA TYR A 187 15.09 -16.16 5.68
C TYR A 187 16.42 -16.91 5.50
N ASP A 188 17.54 -16.35 5.96
CA ASP A 188 18.86 -16.96 5.86
C ASP A 188 18.90 -18.28 6.62
N THR A 189 18.30 -18.36 7.83
CA THR A 189 18.21 -19.59 8.64
C THR A 189 17.42 -20.68 7.92
N LEU A 190 16.22 -20.35 7.42
CA LEU A 190 15.38 -21.32 6.71
C LEU A 190 16.02 -21.75 5.40
N SER A 191 16.52 -20.82 4.60
CA SER A 191 17.12 -21.09 3.29
C SER A 191 18.41 -21.91 3.40
N GLY A 192 19.13 -21.83 4.53
CA GLY A 192 20.29 -22.63 4.86
C GLY A 192 19.95 -24.10 5.21
N ASN A 193 18.74 -24.38 5.66
CA ASN A 193 18.29 -25.73 6.04
C ASN A 193 17.77 -26.53 4.83
N LYS A 194 18.65 -26.91 3.91
CA LYS A 194 18.29 -27.64 2.68
C LYS A 194 17.70 -29.03 2.90
N LYS A 195 17.84 -29.61 4.11
CA LYS A 195 17.21 -30.90 4.46
C LYS A 195 15.70 -30.72 4.68
N LEU A 196 15.27 -29.58 5.15
CA LEU A 196 13.87 -29.27 5.47
C LEU A 196 13.21 -28.38 4.42
N ILE A 197 13.91 -27.41 3.90
CA ILE A 197 13.37 -26.38 2.98
C ILE A 197 13.87 -26.62 1.56
N SER A 198 12.95 -26.84 0.64
CA SER A 198 13.25 -27.03 -0.79
C SER A 198 13.34 -25.70 -1.55
N LYS A 199 12.41 -24.78 -1.28
CA LYS A 199 12.34 -23.49 -1.99
C LYS A 199 11.69 -22.42 -1.13
N ILE A 200 12.15 -21.18 -1.30
CA ILE A 200 11.52 -19.98 -0.73
C ILE A 200 11.29 -18.99 -1.88
N VAL A 201 10.06 -18.46 -1.97
CA VAL A 201 9.67 -17.49 -2.97
C VAL A 201 9.03 -16.30 -2.24
N MET A 202 9.44 -15.07 -2.58
CA MET A 202 8.78 -13.87 -2.05
C MET A 202 7.32 -13.84 -2.54
N GLU A 203 6.43 -13.35 -1.68
CA GLU A 203 5.02 -13.16 -2.04
C GLU A 203 4.90 -12.25 -3.27
N PRO A 204 4.19 -12.69 -4.33
CA PRO A 204 4.04 -11.92 -5.57
C PRO A 204 3.34 -10.58 -5.37
N GLU A 205 3.65 -9.61 -6.23
CA GLU A 205 3.07 -8.27 -6.19
C GLU A 205 1.57 -8.26 -6.49
N GLU A 206 1.06 -9.25 -7.22
CA GLU A 206 -0.36 -9.41 -7.55
C GLU A 206 -1.23 -9.64 -6.30
N TYR A 207 -0.62 -10.04 -5.17
CA TYR A 207 -1.32 -10.21 -3.89
C TYR A 207 -1.47 -8.90 -3.12
N ALA A 208 -0.74 -7.87 -3.52
CA ALA A 208 -0.91 -6.53 -2.98
C ALA A 208 -2.17 -5.86 -3.53
N GLY A 209 -2.78 -5.00 -2.75
CA GLY A 209 -3.84 -4.11 -3.19
C GLY A 209 -3.30 -2.99 -4.10
N GLN A 210 -4.20 -2.13 -4.55
CA GLN A 210 -3.81 -0.97 -5.34
C GLN A 210 -3.02 0.03 -4.49
N MET A 211 -1.98 0.61 -5.10
CA MET A 211 -1.11 1.59 -4.46
C MET A 211 -1.63 3.03 -4.64
N TYR A 212 -1.26 3.88 -3.69
CA TYR A 212 -1.42 5.32 -3.84
C TYR A 212 -0.44 5.88 -4.91
N PRO A 213 -0.84 6.87 -5.69
CA PRO A 213 -2.19 7.37 -5.85
C PRO A 213 -3.06 6.36 -6.60
N LEU A 214 -4.36 6.34 -6.27
CA LEU A 214 -5.34 5.51 -7.01
C LEU A 214 -5.56 6.12 -8.39
N ASN A 215 -4.56 6.05 -9.21
CA ASN A 215 -4.62 6.39 -10.63
C ASN A 215 -4.29 5.14 -11.46
N LEU A 216 -4.43 5.21 -12.74
CA LEU A 216 -4.37 4.03 -13.60
C LEU A 216 -3.08 3.99 -14.44
N TYR A 217 -2.15 4.90 -14.21
CA TYR A 217 -0.92 5.02 -15.02
C TYR A 217 0.38 4.92 -14.23
N THR A 218 0.41 5.15 -12.92
CA THR A 218 1.56 4.78 -12.11
C THR A 218 1.54 3.27 -11.94
N LYS A 219 2.48 2.56 -12.56
CA LYS A 219 2.62 1.10 -12.41
C LYS A 219 3.42 0.75 -11.16
N TRP A 220 3.22 1.51 -10.08
CA TRP A 220 3.90 1.29 -8.81
C TRP A 220 3.31 0.10 -8.08
N ASN A 221 4.18 -0.67 -7.45
CA ASN A 221 3.80 -1.75 -6.57
C ASN A 221 4.50 -1.59 -5.20
N ARG A 222 4.23 -2.46 -4.25
CA ARG A 222 4.74 -2.30 -2.87
C ARG A 222 6.25 -2.40 -2.74
N ASN A 223 6.94 -3.08 -3.69
CA ASN A 223 8.39 -3.25 -3.70
C ASN A 223 9.12 -2.36 -4.69
N ASN A 224 8.40 -1.80 -5.70
CA ASN A 224 8.94 -0.85 -6.66
C ASN A 224 7.97 0.34 -6.79
N TYR A 225 8.29 1.43 -6.10
CA TYR A 225 7.41 2.56 -5.86
C TYR A 225 8.12 3.89 -6.06
N GLY A 226 7.45 4.89 -6.60
CA GLY A 226 8.01 6.22 -6.81
C GLY A 226 8.85 6.34 -8.11
N PRO A 227 9.69 7.40 -8.23
CA PRO A 227 9.98 8.38 -7.18
C PRO A 227 8.79 9.29 -6.84
N ILE A 228 8.70 9.70 -5.57
CA ILE A 228 7.70 10.64 -5.06
C ILE A 228 8.36 11.68 -4.18
N TRP A 229 8.14 12.97 -4.47
CA TRP A 229 8.62 14.05 -3.62
C TRP A 229 7.65 14.30 -2.47
N ILE A 230 8.16 14.42 -1.26
CA ILE A 230 7.36 14.62 -0.04
C ILE A 230 7.22 16.12 0.20
N PRO A 231 5.97 16.65 0.24
CA PRO A 231 5.77 18.08 0.38
C PRO A 231 6.34 18.65 1.68
N ALA A 232 6.97 19.84 1.54
CA ALA A 232 7.47 20.63 2.65
C ALA A 232 6.72 21.95 2.74
N LYS A 233 6.46 22.41 3.94
CA LYS A 233 5.83 23.71 4.23
C LYS A 233 6.57 24.86 3.56
N GLY A 234 5.84 25.70 2.83
CA GLY A 234 6.37 26.82 2.09
C GLY A 234 7.00 26.46 0.74
N ALA A 235 7.16 25.19 0.41
CA ALA A 235 7.66 24.77 -0.89
C ALA A 235 6.53 24.88 -1.95
N THR A 236 6.92 25.32 -3.15
CA THR A 236 6.01 25.46 -4.29
C THR A 236 6.33 24.45 -5.36
N ILE A 237 5.31 23.80 -5.91
CA ILE A 237 5.44 22.89 -7.05
C ILE A 237 4.63 23.39 -8.23
N THR A 238 5.04 22.98 -9.43
CA THR A 238 4.21 23.09 -10.61
C THR A 238 3.32 21.86 -10.72
N LEU A 239 2.00 22.09 -10.76
CA LEU A 239 1.01 21.02 -10.95
C LEU A 239 0.89 20.66 -12.43
N THR A 240 0.87 19.38 -12.70
CA THR A 240 0.67 18.79 -14.02
C THR A 240 -0.39 17.69 -13.94
N GLU A 241 -0.92 17.25 -15.07
CA GLU A 241 -1.82 16.10 -15.10
C GLU A 241 -1.15 14.82 -14.51
N ASP A 242 0.16 14.69 -14.66
CA ASP A 242 0.90 13.52 -14.16
C ASP A 242 1.09 13.53 -12.63
N ASN A 243 1.34 14.69 -12.02
CA ASN A 243 1.60 14.77 -10.58
C ASN A 243 0.37 15.14 -9.74
N LEU A 244 -0.69 15.63 -10.38
CA LEU A 244 -1.90 16.05 -9.68
C LEU A 244 -2.50 14.94 -8.80
N PRO A 245 -2.65 13.69 -9.25
CA PRO A 245 -3.18 12.61 -8.39
C PRO A 245 -2.34 12.34 -7.15
N ILE A 246 -1.03 12.65 -7.20
CA ILE A 246 -0.13 12.50 -6.06
C ILE A 246 -0.41 13.57 -4.99
N TYR A 247 -0.70 14.82 -5.41
CA TYR A 247 -0.78 15.95 -4.47
C TYR A 247 -2.20 16.45 -4.22
N GLU A 248 -3.18 16.02 -5.00
CA GLU A 248 -4.58 16.47 -4.89
C GLU A 248 -5.14 16.31 -3.48
N ARG A 249 -4.86 15.16 -2.83
CA ARG A 249 -5.33 14.92 -1.47
C ARG A 249 -4.72 15.88 -0.46
N CYS A 250 -3.45 16.23 -0.61
CA CYS A 250 -2.80 17.26 0.21
C CYS A 250 -3.49 18.61 0.04
N ILE A 251 -3.75 18.99 -1.21
CA ILE A 251 -4.35 20.29 -1.56
C ILE A 251 -5.79 20.39 -1.07
N VAL A 252 -6.59 19.35 -1.35
CA VAL A 252 -8.04 19.39 -1.11
C VAL A 252 -8.39 18.94 0.30
N ALA A 253 -8.00 17.71 0.67
CA ALA A 253 -8.49 17.10 1.91
C ALA A 253 -7.76 17.62 3.16
N TYR A 254 -6.46 17.86 3.06
CA TYR A 254 -5.65 18.26 4.23
C TYR A 254 -5.55 19.80 4.34
N GLU A 255 -5.37 20.51 3.24
CA GLU A 255 -5.25 21.97 3.26
C GLU A 255 -6.53 22.74 2.92
N GLY A 256 -7.65 22.01 2.71
CA GLY A 256 -9.01 22.56 2.62
C GLY A 256 -9.27 23.43 1.39
N ASN A 257 -8.53 23.24 0.30
CA ASN A 257 -8.73 24.01 -0.92
C ASN A 257 -9.76 23.33 -1.83
N LYS A 258 -10.42 24.13 -2.67
CA LYS A 258 -11.22 23.66 -3.78
C LYS A 258 -10.34 23.54 -5.03
N LEU A 259 -10.26 22.36 -5.61
CA LEU A 259 -9.52 22.10 -6.84
C LEU A 259 -10.51 21.73 -7.94
N GLU A 260 -10.36 22.35 -9.11
CA GLU A 260 -11.17 22.11 -10.31
C GLU A 260 -10.24 22.00 -11.52
N ILE A 261 -10.47 20.98 -12.34
CA ILE A 261 -9.81 20.82 -13.64
C ILE A 261 -10.80 21.25 -14.72
N LYS A 262 -10.41 22.19 -15.55
CA LYS A 262 -11.20 22.69 -16.68
C LYS A 262 -10.42 22.48 -17.97
N PRO A 263 -11.07 22.55 -19.16
CA PRO A 263 -10.38 22.35 -20.43
C PRO A 263 -9.20 23.29 -20.68
N ASP A 264 -9.18 24.43 -19.99
CA ASP A 264 -8.15 25.46 -20.13
C ASP A 264 -7.10 25.45 -19.00
N GLY A 265 -7.20 24.53 -18.01
CA GLY A 265 -6.20 24.35 -16.96
C GLY A 265 -6.75 24.03 -15.57
N ILE A 266 -5.86 24.09 -14.59
CA ILE A 266 -6.14 23.81 -13.18
C ILE A 266 -6.58 25.09 -12.48
N TYR A 267 -7.58 24.96 -11.60
CA TYR A 267 -8.11 26.06 -10.78
C TYR A 267 -8.06 25.68 -9.31
N ILE A 268 -7.50 26.56 -8.48
CA ILE A 268 -7.47 26.40 -7.02
C ILE A 268 -8.21 27.58 -6.41
N ASN A 269 -9.28 27.31 -5.63
CA ASN A 269 -10.16 28.29 -5.03
C ASN A 269 -10.77 29.30 -6.04
N GLY A 270 -10.95 28.85 -7.29
CA GLY A 270 -11.52 29.66 -8.38
C GLY A 270 -10.48 30.44 -9.18
N GLU A 271 -9.22 30.46 -8.80
CA GLU A 271 -8.13 31.10 -9.52
C GLU A 271 -7.40 30.09 -10.41
N LYS A 272 -7.17 30.42 -11.69
CA LYS A 272 -6.40 29.60 -12.61
C LYS A 272 -4.92 29.65 -12.23
N THR A 273 -4.35 28.51 -11.91
CA THR A 273 -2.94 28.40 -11.53
C THR A 273 -2.42 26.97 -11.78
N ASP A 274 -1.15 26.87 -12.17
CA ASP A 274 -0.39 25.63 -12.20
C ASP A 274 0.62 25.55 -11.05
N GLN A 275 0.61 26.53 -10.13
CA GLN A 275 1.51 26.58 -8.98
C GLN A 275 0.74 26.32 -7.70
N TYR A 276 1.32 25.50 -6.81
CA TYR A 276 0.79 25.30 -5.47
C TYR A 276 1.89 25.36 -4.42
N THR A 277 1.66 26.18 -3.39
CA THR A 277 2.55 26.29 -2.21
C THR A 277 1.93 25.58 -1.03
N PHE A 278 2.61 24.54 -0.51
CA PHE A 278 2.13 23.76 0.61
C PHE A 278 2.15 24.58 1.92
N LYS A 279 1.10 24.40 2.73
CA LYS A 279 0.94 25.10 4.02
C LYS A 279 1.43 24.28 5.20
N MET A 280 1.64 22.96 5.00
CA MET A 280 2.07 22.02 6.03
C MET A 280 3.26 21.20 5.56
N ASP A 281 3.98 20.62 6.53
CA ASP A 281 4.94 19.56 6.31
C ASP A 281 4.22 18.21 6.18
N TYR A 282 4.78 17.32 5.35
CA TYR A 282 4.25 15.98 5.14
C TYR A 282 5.33 14.93 5.38
N TYR A 283 4.90 13.73 5.73
CA TYR A 283 5.77 12.62 6.06
C TYR A 283 5.35 11.37 5.31
N TRP A 284 6.30 10.45 5.12
CA TRP A 284 6.04 9.14 4.56
C TRP A 284 6.28 8.06 5.60
N MET A 285 5.23 7.31 5.92
CA MET A 285 5.21 6.34 7.00
C MET A 285 5.07 4.92 6.44
N MET A 286 5.94 3.99 6.89
CA MET A 286 5.88 2.60 6.48
C MET A 286 5.98 1.67 7.70
N GLY A 287 5.27 0.54 7.63
CA GLY A 287 5.41 -0.52 8.63
C GLY A 287 6.63 -1.39 8.38
N ASP A 288 7.23 -1.94 9.45
CA ASP A 288 8.40 -2.82 9.35
C ASP A 288 8.04 -4.19 8.75
N ASN A 289 6.80 -4.68 8.93
CA ASN A 289 6.28 -5.80 8.13
C ASN A 289 5.75 -5.26 6.80
N ARG A 290 6.62 -5.17 5.80
CA ARG A 290 6.38 -4.48 4.52
C ARG A 290 5.20 -5.03 3.72
N HIS A 291 4.96 -6.32 3.75
CA HIS A 291 3.88 -6.94 2.98
C HIS A 291 2.57 -7.04 3.76
N ASN A 292 2.61 -6.86 5.08
CA ASN A 292 1.44 -6.89 5.96
C ASN A 292 1.26 -5.56 6.71
N SER A 293 1.35 -4.45 5.98
CA SER A 293 1.20 -3.11 6.55
C SER A 293 0.34 -2.23 5.66
N ALA A 294 -0.77 -1.76 6.19
CA ALA A 294 -1.47 -0.60 5.64
C ALA A 294 -0.68 0.66 6.02
N ASP A 295 -0.03 1.30 5.04
CA ASP A 295 0.87 2.43 5.25
C ASP A 295 0.83 3.43 4.08
N SER A 296 1.73 4.39 4.03
CA SER A 296 1.72 5.47 3.05
C SER A 296 1.72 5.01 1.59
N ARG A 297 2.18 3.79 1.31
CA ARG A 297 2.09 3.20 -0.05
C ARG A 297 0.65 3.00 -0.50
N TYR A 298 -0.30 2.90 0.43
CA TYR A 298 -1.72 2.67 0.16
C TYR A 298 -2.57 3.94 0.30
N TRP A 299 -2.26 4.83 1.25
CA TRP A 299 -3.10 5.99 1.54
C TRP A 299 -2.37 7.35 1.42
N GLY A 300 -1.07 7.36 1.08
CA GLY A 300 -0.31 8.58 0.77
C GLY A 300 0.35 9.23 1.98
N PHE A 301 0.46 10.54 1.92
CA PHE A 301 1.17 11.36 2.89
C PHE A 301 0.46 11.47 4.24
N VAL A 302 1.26 11.65 5.31
CA VAL A 302 0.80 12.02 6.64
C VAL A 302 1.12 13.50 6.86
N PRO A 303 0.12 14.38 7.00
CA PRO A 303 0.34 15.80 7.27
C PRO A 303 0.78 16.05 8.73
N GLU A 304 1.48 17.17 8.98
CA GLU A 304 2.06 17.50 10.30
C GLU A 304 1.02 17.59 11.43
N ASP A 305 -0.20 17.98 11.13
CA ASP A 305 -1.30 18.10 12.10
C ASP A 305 -1.94 16.77 12.51
N HIS A 306 -1.50 15.66 11.93
CA HIS A 306 -1.92 14.30 12.28
C HIS A 306 -0.92 13.59 13.22
N VAL A 307 0.23 14.16 13.47
CA VAL A 307 1.33 13.59 14.28
C VAL A 307 1.27 14.06 15.73
#